data_2868675da83840a7411e7d16cc401fe5
#
_entry.id   2868675da83840a7411e7d16cc401fe5
#
_cell.length_a   1.000
_cell.length_b   1.000
_cell.length_c   1.000
_cell.angle_alpha   90.00
_cell.angle_beta   90.00
_cell.angle_gamma   90.00
#
_symmetry.space_group_name_H-M   'P 1'
#
loop_
_entity.id
_entity.type
_entity.pdbx_description
1 polymer ?
#
loop_
_entity_poly.entity_id
_entity_poly.type
_entity_poly.pdbx_seq_one_letter_code
_entity_poly.pdbx_strand_id
1 'polypeptide(L)'
;KEIVLYYEPFVAYIPENSQNNAKKEIEVTDLDVEKILLLQDGHCFRNSVLNLCKTNNFIGENHFQLESGSFETLIKLSDEGLGTTLLPYLHTLDLNEKNKAKLKQFANPKPSREVSLIFSKNELKIHIIDALKTTIQGVVRGAIAFSDVEIVSPK
;
A
#
# COMPACT_ATOMS: atom_id res chain seq x y z
N LYS A 1 -1.81 21.36 -12.15
CA LYS A 1 -0.61 20.63 -12.59
C LYS A 1 -0.31 19.53 -11.59
N GLU A 2 0.33 18.49 -12.07
CA GLU A 2 0.74 17.33 -11.30
C GLU A 2 2.20 17.00 -11.63
N ILE A 3 2.94 16.61 -10.61
CA ILE A 3 4.31 16.12 -10.71
C ILE A 3 4.40 14.82 -9.93
N VAL A 4 4.70 13.72 -10.59
CA VAL A 4 4.94 12.43 -9.93
C VAL A 4 6.20 12.53 -9.08
N LEU A 5 6.10 12.17 -7.80
CA LEU A 5 7.20 12.16 -6.86
C LEU A 5 7.89 10.79 -6.83
N TYR A 6 7.10 9.73 -6.62
CA TYR A 6 7.59 8.36 -6.56
C TYR A 6 6.44 7.34 -6.68
N TYR A 7 6.81 6.10 -6.91
CA TYR A 7 5.91 4.95 -6.83
C TYR A 7 6.21 4.17 -5.55
N GLU A 8 5.16 3.87 -4.78
CA GLU A 8 5.27 3.19 -3.50
C GLU A 8 4.64 1.81 -3.57
N PRO A 9 5.41 0.73 -3.38
CA PRO A 9 4.87 -0.63 -3.38
C PRO A 9 3.89 -0.88 -2.24
N PHE A 10 2.91 -1.75 -2.49
CA PHE A 10 2.13 -2.38 -1.44
C PHE A 10 2.95 -3.49 -0.79
N VAL A 11 2.75 -3.66 0.53
CA VAL A 11 3.30 -4.77 1.30
C VAL A 11 2.15 -5.43 2.05
N ALA A 12 2.07 -6.74 2.02
CA ALA A 12 1.06 -7.45 2.78
C ALA A 12 1.53 -7.68 4.22
N TYR A 13 0.66 -7.44 5.17
CA TYR A 13 0.82 -7.81 6.57
C TYR A 13 -0.06 -9.03 6.83
N ILE A 14 0.57 -10.17 7.05
CA ILE A 14 -0.10 -11.49 7.06
C ILE A 14 -0.06 -12.08 8.47
N PRO A 15 -1.22 -12.49 9.03
CA PRO A 15 -1.27 -13.09 10.35
C PRO A 15 -0.55 -14.45 10.39
N GLU A 16 -0.06 -14.83 11.57
CA GLU A 16 0.71 -16.06 11.77
C GLU A 16 -0.08 -17.33 11.42
N ASN A 17 -1.40 -17.31 11.59
CA ASN A 17 -2.28 -18.43 11.27
C ASN A 17 -2.63 -18.56 9.77
N SER A 18 -2.13 -17.68 8.92
CA SER A 18 -2.37 -17.73 7.48
C SER A 18 -1.43 -18.75 6.79
N GLN A 19 -1.98 -19.48 5.81
CA GLN A 19 -1.17 -20.40 4.96
C GLN A 19 -0.09 -19.62 4.18
N ASN A 20 -0.33 -18.36 3.85
CA ASN A 20 0.61 -17.52 3.12
C ASN A 20 1.78 -17.05 4.00
N ASN A 21 1.73 -17.25 5.31
CA ASN A 21 2.81 -16.84 6.21
C ASN A 21 4.13 -17.59 5.94
N ALA A 22 4.06 -18.81 5.43
CA ALA A 22 5.23 -19.61 5.07
C ALA A 22 5.93 -19.15 3.76
N LYS A 23 5.24 -18.36 2.93
CA LYS A 23 5.79 -17.89 1.65
C LYS A 23 6.82 -16.78 1.88
N LYS A 24 7.87 -16.75 1.06
CA LYS A 24 8.87 -15.66 1.05
C LYS A 24 8.32 -14.40 0.36
N GLU A 25 7.64 -14.60 -0.76
CA GLU A 25 6.95 -13.59 -1.55
C GLU A 25 5.55 -14.10 -1.87
N ILE A 26 4.61 -13.19 -2.12
CA ILE A 26 3.24 -13.52 -2.46
C ILE A 26 2.85 -12.91 -3.81
N GLU A 27 1.87 -13.51 -4.45
CA GLU A 27 1.18 -12.95 -5.60
C GLU A 27 -0.14 -12.30 -5.17
N VAL A 28 -0.70 -11.43 -6.01
CA VAL A 28 -2.01 -10.82 -5.73
C VAL A 28 -3.10 -11.89 -5.65
N THR A 29 -2.95 -12.96 -6.42
CA THR A 29 -3.84 -14.13 -6.42
C THR A 29 -3.81 -14.94 -5.13
N ASP A 30 -2.79 -14.77 -4.29
CA ASP A 30 -2.69 -15.42 -2.99
C ASP A 30 -3.55 -14.73 -1.91
N LEU A 31 -4.04 -13.52 -2.19
CA LEU A 31 -4.86 -12.78 -1.25
C LEU A 31 -6.27 -13.40 -1.15
N ASP A 32 -6.67 -13.75 0.07
CA ASP A 32 -8.04 -14.14 0.37
C ASP A 32 -8.89 -12.87 0.58
N VAL A 33 -9.64 -12.49 -0.43
CA VAL A 33 -10.42 -11.24 -0.43
C VAL A 33 -11.45 -11.19 0.71
N GLU A 34 -12.02 -12.33 1.10
CA GLU A 34 -12.97 -12.40 2.20
C GLU A 34 -12.34 -12.10 3.57
N LYS A 35 -11.02 -12.17 3.64
CA LYS A 35 -10.22 -11.91 4.85
C LYS A 35 -9.31 -10.69 4.71
N ILE A 36 -9.57 -9.81 3.77
CA ILE A 36 -8.82 -8.55 3.68
C ILE A 36 -9.43 -7.52 4.62
N LEU A 37 -8.58 -6.95 5.46
CA LEU A 37 -8.91 -5.83 6.34
C LEU A 37 -8.62 -4.53 5.60
N LEU A 38 -9.60 -3.63 5.53
CA LEU A 38 -9.53 -2.39 4.76
C LEU A 38 -9.57 -1.14 5.64
N LEU A 39 -8.99 -0.06 5.11
CA LEU A 39 -9.28 1.27 5.62
C LEU A 39 -10.73 1.66 5.29
N GLN A 40 -11.32 2.53 6.12
CA GLN A 40 -12.67 3.07 5.92
C GLN A 40 -12.77 3.87 4.62
N ASP A 41 -13.99 4.10 4.18
CA ASP A 41 -14.29 4.96 3.04
C ASP A 41 -13.67 6.36 3.18
N GLY A 42 -13.28 6.94 2.04
CA GLY A 42 -12.60 8.23 1.98
C GLY A 42 -11.08 8.16 1.95
N HIS A 43 -10.49 7.00 2.26
CA HIS A 43 -9.05 6.79 2.11
C HIS A 43 -8.70 6.33 0.68
N CYS A 44 -7.90 7.12 -0.04
CA CYS A 44 -7.45 6.76 -1.40
C CYS A 44 -6.72 5.41 -1.45
N PHE A 45 -6.00 5.04 -0.39
CA PHE A 45 -5.33 3.75 -0.27
C PHE A 45 -6.32 2.57 -0.28
N ARG A 46 -7.51 2.71 0.33
CA ARG A 46 -8.59 1.72 0.27
C ARG A 46 -8.95 1.40 -1.18
N ASN A 47 -9.19 2.42 -1.99
CA ASN A 47 -9.59 2.25 -3.39
C ASN A 47 -8.49 1.54 -4.20
N SER A 48 -7.23 1.85 -3.95
CA SER A 48 -6.12 1.14 -4.59
C SER A 48 -6.10 -0.34 -4.21
N VAL A 49 -6.33 -0.69 -2.93
CA VAL A 49 -6.42 -2.10 -2.48
C VAL A 49 -7.59 -2.81 -3.15
N LEU A 50 -8.77 -2.17 -3.18
CA LEU A 50 -9.95 -2.73 -3.86
C LEU A 50 -9.69 -2.97 -5.35
N ASN A 51 -9.05 -2.04 -6.04
CA ASN A 51 -8.74 -2.19 -7.46
C ASN A 51 -7.70 -3.29 -7.70
N LEU A 52 -6.70 -3.41 -6.84
CA LEU A 52 -5.75 -4.51 -6.88
C LEU A 52 -6.44 -5.88 -6.76
N CYS A 53 -7.44 -5.98 -5.88
CA CYS A 53 -8.21 -7.21 -5.73
C CYS A 53 -9.17 -7.47 -6.90
N LYS A 54 -9.78 -6.44 -7.49
CA LYS A 54 -10.72 -6.57 -8.63
C LYS A 54 -10.08 -7.10 -9.91
N THR A 55 -8.82 -6.76 -10.18
CA THR A 55 -8.09 -7.24 -11.37
C THR A 55 -7.95 -8.76 -11.42
N ASN A 56 -8.18 -9.46 -10.30
CA ASN A 56 -8.09 -10.92 -10.20
C ASN A 56 -9.45 -11.64 -10.15
N ASN A 57 -10.51 -11.09 -10.79
CA ASN A 57 -11.85 -11.67 -10.83
C ASN A 57 -12.58 -11.79 -9.47
N PHE A 58 -12.17 -11.04 -8.48
CA PHE A 58 -12.89 -10.95 -7.22
C PHE A 58 -14.06 -9.97 -7.37
N ILE A 59 -15.26 -10.51 -7.52
CA ILE A 59 -16.49 -9.74 -7.77
C ILE A 59 -17.21 -9.49 -6.46
N GLY A 60 -17.39 -8.21 -6.10
CA GLY A 60 -18.35 -7.76 -5.11
C GLY A 60 -17.78 -6.90 -3.98
N GLU A 61 -18.35 -5.71 -3.81
CA GLU A 61 -18.00 -4.77 -2.71
C GLU A 61 -18.45 -5.28 -1.33
N ASN A 62 -19.24 -6.35 -1.27
CA ASN A 62 -19.91 -6.82 -0.04
C ASN A 62 -19.10 -7.88 0.73
N HIS A 63 -17.88 -8.22 0.34
CA HIS A 63 -17.10 -9.28 0.96
C HIS A 63 -16.13 -8.82 2.06
N PHE A 64 -15.89 -7.51 2.17
CA PHE A 64 -14.96 -6.98 3.17
C PHE A 64 -15.66 -6.80 4.52
N GLN A 65 -15.28 -7.61 5.50
CA GLN A 65 -16.00 -7.71 6.76
C GLN A 65 -15.55 -6.70 7.84
N LEU A 66 -14.31 -6.21 7.75
CA LEU A 66 -13.74 -5.32 8.77
C LEU A 66 -13.05 -4.11 8.15
N GLU A 67 -13.41 -2.93 8.63
CA GLU A 67 -12.84 -1.66 8.23
C GLU A 67 -12.37 -0.87 9.45
N SER A 68 -11.29 -0.11 9.29
CA SER A 68 -10.75 0.75 10.34
C SER A 68 -10.24 2.08 9.80
N GLY A 69 -10.23 3.09 10.66
CA GLY A 69 -9.70 4.42 10.35
C GLY A 69 -8.18 4.52 10.35
N SER A 70 -7.43 3.48 10.79
CA SER A 70 -5.96 3.55 10.86
C SER A 70 -5.26 2.23 10.54
N PHE A 71 -4.05 2.31 10.02
CA PHE A 71 -3.18 1.15 9.77
C PHE A 71 -2.81 0.43 11.07
N GLU A 72 -2.61 1.14 12.17
CA GLU A 72 -2.27 0.56 13.47
C GLU A 72 -3.37 -0.36 13.98
N THR A 73 -4.62 0.03 13.77
CA THR A 73 -5.76 -0.84 14.13
C THR A 73 -5.85 -2.05 13.20
N LEU A 74 -5.64 -1.89 11.90
CA LEU A 74 -5.63 -3.01 10.96
C LEU A 74 -4.51 -4.02 11.28
N ILE A 75 -3.33 -3.54 11.67
CA ILE A 75 -2.22 -4.38 12.12
C ILE A 75 -2.62 -5.18 13.36
N LYS A 76 -3.25 -4.55 14.36
CA LYS A 76 -3.72 -5.25 15.57
C LYS A 76 -4.78 -6.29 15.26
N LEU A 77 -5.75 -5.97 14.39
CA LEU A 77 -6.77 -6.94 13.96
C LEU A 77 -6.16 -8.13 13.21
N SER A 78 -5.13 -7.88 12.40
CA SER A 78 -4.38 -8.94 11.74
C SER A 78 -3.58 -9.77 12.74
N ASP A 79 -2.99 -9.16 13.77
CA ASP A 79 -2.29 -9.87 14.85
C ASP A 79 -3.20 -10.84 15.61
N GLU A 80 -4.50 -10.49 15.74
CA GLU A 80 -5.54 -11.36 16.32
C GLU A 80 -6.03 -12.45 15.32
N GLY A 81 -5.46 -12.52 14.13
CA GLY A 81 -5.78 -13.52 13.13
C GLY A 81 -7.06 -13.28 12.32
N LEU A 82 -7.62 -12.05 12.39
CA LEU A 82 -8.89 -11.72 11.74
C LEU A 82 -8.76 -11.52 10.22
N GLY A 83 -7.53 -11.34 9.71
CA GLY A 83 -7.32 -11.21 8.27
C GLY A 83 -5.97 -10.62 7.91
N THR A 84 -5.75 -10.45 6.61
CA THR A 84 -4.57 -9.82 6.02
C THR A 84 -4.87 -8.36 5.71
N THR A 85 -3.92 -7.46 5.95
CA THR A 85 -4.03 -6.08 5.49
C THR A 85 -2.88 -5.71 4.56
N LEU A 86 -3.09 -4.73 3.70
CA LEU A 86 -2.05 -4.15 2.87
C LEU A 86 -1.58 -2.82 3.47
N LEU A 87 -0.28 -2.60 3.44
CA LEU A 87 0.36 -1.39 3.95
C LEU A 87 1.17 -0.72 2.84
N PRO A 88 1.26 0.62 2.84
CA PRO A 88 2.25 1.30 2.00
C PRO A 88 3.66 1.01 2.54
N TYR A 89 4.62 0.82 1.65
CA TYR A 89 5.98 0.41 2.02
C TYR A 89 6.63 1.33 3.07
N LEU A 90 6.50 2.65 2.91
CA LEU A 90 7.11 3.60 3.86
C LEU A 90 6.55 3.43 5.29
N HIS A 91 5.27 3.07 5.42
CA HIS A 91 4.68 2.80 6.74
C HIS A 91 5.32 1.58 7.42
N THR A 92 5.84 0.62 6.65
CA THR A 92 6.44 -0.60 7.21
C THR A 92 7.82 -0.37 7.82
N LEU A 93 8.49 0.73 7.49
CA LEU A 93 9.84 1.04 7.98
C LEU A 93 9.88 1.29 9.49
N ASP A 94 8.81 1.87 10.04
CA ASP A 94 8.70 2.22 11.46
C ASP A 94 8.15 1.08 12.34
N LEU A 95 7.78 -0.06 11.73
CA LEU A 95 7.31 -1.22 12.49
C LEU A 95 8.42 -1.86 13.31
N ASN A 96 8.06 -2.42 14.46
CA ASN A 96 8.98 -3.20 15.27
C ASN A 96 9.34 -4.54 14.58
N GLU A 97 10.42 -5.18 15.01
CA GLU A 97 10.92 -6.40 14.37
C GLU A 97 9.92 -7.57 14.38
N LYS A 98 9.10 -7.68 15.42
CA LYS A 98 8.03 -8.70 15.49
C LYS A 98 7.00 -8.49 14.36
N ASN A 99 6.61 -7.25 14.12
CA ASN A 99 5.65 -6.91 13.06
C ASN A 99 6.29 -7.00 11.68
N LYS A 100 7.56 -6.62 11.54
CA LYS A 100 8.31 -6.78 10.27
C LYS A 100 8.41 -8.23 9.82
N ALA A 101 8.49 -9.19 10.74
CA ALA A 101 8.53 -10.61 10.42
C ALA A 101 7.24 -11.12 9.70
N LYS A 102 6.11 -10.42 9.89
CA LYS A 102 4.82 -10.73 9.27
C LYS A 102 4.61 -10.06 7.91
N LEU A 103 5.55 -9.20 7.49
CA LEU A 103 5.48 -8.54 6.20
C LEU A 103 5.86 -9.51 5.08
N LYS A 104 5.08 -9.47 4.00
CA LYS A 104 5.39 -10.18 2.75
C LYS A 104 5.36 -9.20 1.59
N GLN A 105 6.41 -9.24 0.80
CA GLN A 105 6.47 -8.48 -0.43
C GLN A 105 5.75 -9.22 -1.55
N PHE A 106 5.20 -8.47 -2.49
CA PHE A 106 4.68 -9.06 -3.71
C PHE A 106 5.81 -9.43 -4.66
N ALA A 107 5.61 -10.51 -5.43
CA ALA A 107 6.46 -10.88 -6.55
C ALA A 107 6.44 -9.76 -7.62
N ASN A 108 7.44 -9.72 -8.47
CA ASN A 108 7.52 -8.75 -9.55
C ASN A 108 6.52 -9.10 -10.69
N PRO A 109 5.90 -8.10 -11.33
CA PRO A 109 5.99 -6.66 -11.03
C PRO A 109 5.25 -6.31 -9.73
N LYS A 110 5.88 -5.53 -8.84
CA LYS A 110 5.30 -5.18 -7.54
C LYS A 110 4.15 -4.20 -7.73
N PRO A 111 2.92 -4.51 -7.25
CA PRO A 111 1.83 -3.57 -7.27
C PRO A 111 2.21 -2.34 -6.44
N SER A 112 2.04 -1.15 -7.01
CA SER A 112 2.49 0.10 -6.44
C SER A 112 1.47 1.21 -6.67
N ARG A 113 1.42 2.18 -5.75
CA ARG A 113 0.67 3.42 -5.95
C ARG A 113 1.58 4.54 -6.40
N GLU A 114 1.02 5.46 -7.17
CA GLU A 114 1.68 6.71 -7.50
C GLU A 114 1.43 7.74 -6.40
N VAL A 115 2.49 8.44 -6.01
CA VAL A 115 2.41 9.59 -5.10
C VAL A 115 2.87 10.82 -5.86
N SER A 116 1.99 11.80 -5.95
CA SER A 116 2.16 13.00 -6.78
C SER A 116 1.99 14.29 -5.98
N LEU A 117 2.69 15.32 -6.40
CA LEU A 117 2.50 16.70 -5.94
C LEU A 117 1.54 17.42 -6.86
N ILE A 118 0.42 17.90 -6.31
CA ILE A 118 -0.62 18.63 -7.05
C ILE A 118 -0.61 20.10 -6.66
N PHE A 119 -0.65 20.99 -7.63
CA PHE A 119 -0.66 22.43 -7.42
C PHE A 119 -1.41 23.19 -8.50
N SER A 120 -1.80 24.44 -8.21
CA SER A 120 -2.53 25.29 -9.14
C SER A 120 -1.74 25.53 -10.44
N LYS A 121 -2.46 25.63 -11.58
CA LYS A 121 -1.84 26.04 -12.86
C LYS A 121 -1.23 27.44 -12.79
N ASN A 122 -1.77 28.29 -11.93
CA ASN A 122 -1.37 29.69 -11.77
C ASN A 122 -0.45 29.90 -10.55
N GLU A 123 0.15 28.83 -10.03
CA GLU A 123 1.07 28.94 -8.90
C GLU A 123 2.32 29.75 -9.30
N LEU A 124 2.60 30.77 -8.50
CA LEU A 124 3.73 31.70 -8.73
C LEU A 124 5.02 31.23 -8.04
N LYS A 125 4.91 30.36 -7.02
CA LYS A 125 6.03 29.91 -6.20
C LYS A 125 6.65 28.62 -6.73
N ILE A 126 6.88 28.53 -8.02
CA ILE A 126 7.38 27.31 -8.70
C ILE A 126 8.71 26.83 -8.10
N HIS A 127 9.62 27.74 -7.74
CA HIS A 127 10.90 27.41 -7.10
C HIS A 127 10.71 26.67 -5.74
N ILE A 128 9.65 26.98 -5.00
CA ILE A 128 9.33 26.24 -3.75
C ILE A 128 8.83 24.84 -4.07
N ILE A 129 8.00 24.69 -5.10
CA ILE A 129 7.52 23.39 -5.58
C ILE A 129 8.68 22.52 -6.02
N ASP A 130 9.62 23.06 -6.79
CA ASP A 130 10.80 22.32 -7.27
C ASP A 130 11.72 21.94 -6.10
N ALA A 131 11.93 22.83 -5.14
CA ALA A 131 12.69 22.52 -3.93
C ALA A 131 12.02 21.41 -3.11
N LEU A 132 10.70 21.47 -2.90
CA LEU A 132 9.93 20.45 -2.20
C LEU A 132 10.00 19.09 -2.91
N LYS A 133 9.79 19.08 -4.24
CA LYS A 133 9.95 17.88 -5.08
C LYS A 133 11.32 17.25 -4.88
N THR A 134 12.38 18.04 -5.03
CA THR A 134 13.77 17.57 -4.93
C THR A 134 14.07 17.00 -3.54
N THR A 135 13.58 17.67 -2.50
CA THR A 135 13.75 17.22 -1.11
C THR A 135 13.03 15.90 -0.86
N ILE A 136 11.75 15.79 -1.23
CA ILE A 136 10.96 14.57 -1.04
C ILE A 136 11.58 13.42 -1.81
N GLN A 137 11.91 13.61 -3.09
CA GLN A 137 12.55 12.57 -3.89
C GLN A 137 13.92 12.16 -3.35
N GLY A 138 14.69 13.08 -2.79
CA GLY A 138 15.97 12.80 -2.16
C GLY A 138 15.82 11.92 -0.91
N VAL A 139 14.86 12.24 -0.05
CA VAL A 139 14.57 11.44 1.16
C VAL A 139 14.06 10.04 0.80
N VAL A 140 13.13 9.96 -0.15
CA VAL A 140 12.48 8.69 -0.52
C VAL A 140 13.43 7.75 -1.27
N ARG A 141 14.37 8.26 -2.08
CA ARG A 141 15.34 7.42 -2.82
C ARG A 141 16.14 6.48 -1.93
N GLY A 142 16.43 6.88 -0.71
CA GLY A 142 17.14 6.02 0.25
C GLY A 142 16.27 4.88 0.80
N ALA A 143 14.95 5.03 0.74
CA ALA A 143 13.99 4.09 1.30
C ALA A 143 13.36 3.19 0.22
N ILE A 144 13.09 3.71 -0.97
CA ILE A 144 12.43 2.99 -2.08
C ILE A 144 13.38 2.89 -3.27
N ALA A 145 13.99 1.71 -3.44
CA ALA A 145 14.86 1.38 -4.57
C ALA A 145 14.28 0.17 -5.34
N PHE A 146 13.05 0.31 -5.87
CA PHE A 146 12.42 -0.72 -6.68
C PHE A 146 12.48 -0.35 -8.15
N SER A 147 12.93 -1.30 -8.98
CA SER A 147 13.09 -1.12 -10.42
C SER A 147 11.92 -1.64 -11.24
N ASP A 148 11.07 -2.49 -10.67
CA ASP A 148 10.02 -3.21 -11.40
C ASP A 148 8.70 -3.14 -10.62
N VAL A 149 7.80 -2.24 -11.05
CA VAL A 149 6.57 -1.94 -10.33
C VAL A 149 5.37 -1.92 -11.28
N GLU A 150 4.22 -2.39 -10.80
CA GLU A 150 2.91 -2.26 -11.46
C GLU A 150 2.09 -1.17 -10.77
N ILE A 151 1.62 -0.20 -11.53
CA ILE A 151 0.88 0.94 -10.97
C ILE A 151 -0.59 0.56 -10.78
N VAL A 152 -1.08 0.61 -9.56
CA VAL A 152 -2.47 0.39 -9.19
C VAL A 152 -3.15 1.74 -8.97
N SER A 153 -4.06 2.10 -9.89
CA SER A 153 -4.83 3.34 -9.81
C SER A 153 -5.91 3.27 -8.71
N PRO A 154 -6.16 4.36 -7.99
CA PRO A 154 -7.28 4.46 -7.06
C PRO A 154 -8.64 4.75 -7.71
N LYS A 155 -8.67 4.88 -9.06
CA LYS A 155 -9.90 5.23 -9.82
C LYS A 155 -10.80 4.03 -10.04
#